data_b6afdfcbb29df23dc5b6d8f9c374849a
#
_entry.id   b6afdfcbb29df23dc5b6d8f9c374849a
#
_cell.length_a   1.000
_cell.length_b   1.000
_cell.length_c   1.000
_cell.angle_alpha   90.00
_cell.angle_beta   90.00
_cell.angle_gamma   90.00
#
_symmetry.space_group_name_H-M   'P 1'
#
loop_
_entity.id
_entity.type
_entity.pdbx_description
1 polymer ?
#
loop_
_entity_poly.entity_id
_entity_poly.type
_entity_poly.pdbx_seq_one_letter_code
_entity_poly.pdbx_strand_id
1 'polypeptide(L)'
;MFEEQIERIRKGIETAFISKHEVSDIMYQPQLVLNNPTEKSKVIATLQRELYRCDSFKFSVAFITDSGIEGLLGTLKDLEQKGIKGQILTSDYLCFTEPKALAKIAQLSNIDLKIYRTQSDGAEGFHTKGYIFSDEEVYHIIIGSANLTQYALSVNKEWNTKVVTTTEGAYAQTIVGEFDEMWNSPASQWYKDCIDDYTKIYEAKKKQLQFQKQQTAIQNALIAQGATLKPNTMQVAFMDSLYNLFKADKKKALLISATGTGKTYASAFGIQRLRPKRILFIVHREQILKQAMDTYKKVFGNNRN
;
A
#
# COMPACT_ATOMS: atom_id res chain seq x y z
N MET A 1 -3.14 38.91 -14.27
CA MET A 1 -2.32 37.71 -13.94
C MET A 1 -3.18 36.57 -13.42
N PHE A 2 -3.90 36.74 -12.29
CA PHE A 2 -4.77 35.66 -11.74
C PHE A 2 -5.97 35.30 -12.64
N GLU A 3 -6.69 36.29 -13.17
CA GLU A 3 -7.77 36.04 -14.13
C GLU A 3 -7.30 35.30 -15.40
N GLU A 4 -6.10 35.59 -15.85
CA GLU A 4 -5.50 34.89 -16.98
C GLU A 4 -5.18 33.44 -16.65
N GLN A 5 -4.71 33.15 -15.42
CA GLN A 5 -4.52 31.78 -14.95
C GLN A 5 -5.82 31.02 -14.89
N ILE A 6 -6.90 31.60 -14.37
CA ILE A 6 -8.24 30.98 -14.33
C ILE A 6 -8.68 30.60 -15.74
N GLU A 7 -8.53 31.49 -16.70
CA GLU A 7 -8.92 31.22 -18.09
C GLU A 7 -8.08 30.09 -18.72
N ARG A 8 -6.78 30.01 -18.40
CA ARG A 8 -5.92 28.91 -18.87
C ARG A 8 -6.31 27.58 -18.24
N ILE A 9 -6.68 27.56 -16.94
CA ILE A 9 -7.18 26.36 -16.26
C ILE A 9 -8.52 25.95 -16.90
N ARG A 10 -9.43 26.87 -17.13
CA ARG A 10 -10.74 26.60 -17.77
C ARG A 10 -10.55 25.94 -19.13
N LYS A 11 -9.73 26.53 -20.00
CA LYS A 11 -9.40 25.96 -21.31
C LYS A 11 -8.72 24.60 -21.21
N GLY A 12 -7.83 24.41 -20.23
CA GLY A 12 -7.18 23.14 -19.97
C GLY A 12 -8.17 22.04 -19.60
N ILE A 13 -9.15 22.35 -18.74
CA ILE A 13 -10.22 21.42 -18.35
C ILE A 13 -11.09 21.08 -19.58
N GLU A 14 -11.51 22.10 -20.33
CA GLU A 14 -12.33 21.91 -21.54
C GLU A 14 -11.64 20.99 -22.55
N THR A 15 -10.38 21.25 -22.87
CA THR A 15 -9.58 20.46 -23.81
C THR A 15 -9.38 19.02 -23.35
N ALA A 16 -9.16 18.79 -22.05
CA ALA A 16 -8.91 17.45 -21.52
C ALA A 16 -10.18 16.61 -21.38
N PHE A 17 -11.33 17.21 -21.00
CA PHE A 17 -12.53 16.47 -20.67
C PHE A 17 -13.70 16.63 -21.66
N ILE A 18 -13.79 17.75 -22.38
CA ILE A 18 -14.95 18.07 -23.20
C ILE A 18 -14.62 18.10 -24.68
N SER A 19 -13.61 18.88 -25.09
CA SER A 19 -13.30 19.14 -26.50
C SER A 19 -11.80 19.24 -26.73
N LYS A 20 -11.33 18.77 -27.93
CA LYS A 20 -9.94 18.89 -28.38
C LYS A 20 -9.73 20.10 -29.31
N HIS A 21 -10.75 20.92 -29.53
CA HIS A 21 -10.70 22.02 -30.51
C HIS A 21 -10.02 23.27 -29.95
N GLU A 22 -9.93 23.41 -28.64
CA GLU A 22 -9.24 24.51 -27.98
C GLU A 22 -7.74 24.23 -27.89
N VAL A 23 -6.92 25.25 -28.10
CA VAL A 23 -5.51 25.20 -27.79
C VAL A 23 -5.31 25.59 -26.33
N SER A 24 -4.84 24.68 -25.52
CA SER A 24 -4.60 24.91 -24.09
C SER A 24 -3.19 24.52 -23.69
N ASP A 25 -2.68 25.19 -22.66
CA ASP A 25 -1.40 24.86 -22.07
C ASP A 25 -1.49 23.50 -21.36
N ILE A 26 -0.62 22.57 -21.74
CA ILE A 26 -0.56 21.21 -21.19
C ILE A 26 -0.34 21.22 -19.68
N MET A 27 0.25 22.27 -19.11
CA MET A 27 0.51 22.41 -17.70
C MET A 27 -0.79 22.49 -16.87
N TYR A 28 -1.83 23.12 -17.44
CA TYR A 28 -3.12 23.30 -16.78
C TYR A 28 -4.17 22.24 -17.15
N GLN A 29 -3.83 21.34 -18.07
CA GLN A 29 -4.75 20.24 -18.41
C GLN A 29 -4.75 19.19 -17.30
N PRO A 30 -5.92 18.64 -16.93
CA PRO A 30 -5.97 17.38 -16.20
C PRO A 30 -5.24 16.28 -16.96
N GLN A 31 -4.34 15.59 -16.28
CA GLN A 31 -3.44 14.61 -16.87
C GLN A 31 -3.50 13.27 -16.17
N LEU A 32 -3.41 12.21 -16.93
CA LEU A 32 -3.14 10.88 -16.38
C LEU A 32 -1.63 10.71 -16.19
N VAL A 33 -1.21 10.58 -14.93
CA VAL A 33 0.19 10.38 -14.53
C VAL A 33 0.44 8.89 -14.29
N LEU A 34 1.29 8.31 -15.13
CA LEU A 34 1.56 6.86 -15.14
C LEU A 34 3.00 6.54 -15.52
N ASN A 35 3.40 5.29 -15.25
CA ASN A 35 4.66 4.75 -15.73
C ASN A 35 4.42 4.15 -17.13
N ASN A 36 4.89 4.82 -18.18
CA ASN A 36 4.79 4.37 -19.55
C ASN A 36 6.19 4.23 -20.18
N PRO A 37 6.69 3.00 -20.39
CA PRO A 37 8.00 2.78 -20.98
C PRO A 37 8.11 3.31 -22.42
N THR A 38 7.02 3.28 -23.20
CA THR A 38 6.99 3.74 -24.59
C THR A 38 7.15 5.25 -24.68
N GLU A 39 6.46 5.99 -23.83
CA GLU A 39 6.54 7.46 -23.75
C GLU A 39 7.67 7.94 -22.83
N LYS A 40 8.41 7.00 -22.21
CA LYS A 40 9.45 7.28 -21.20
C LYS A 40 8.95 8.14 -20.05
N SER A 41 7.63 8.10 -19.75
CA SER A 41 7.04 8.81 -18.63
C SER A 41 7.11 7.97 -17.35
N LYS A 42 7.34 8.64 -16.21
CA LYS A 42 7.36 8.02 -14.89
C LYS A 42 6.67 8.92 -13.89
N VAL A 43 5.97 8.31 -12.94
CA VAL A 43 5.33 9.04 -11.83
C VAL A 43 6.34 9.89 -11.08
N ILE A 44 7.53 9.33 -10.77
CA ILE A 44 8.59 10.06 -10.06
C ILE A 44 9.01 11.34 -10.77
N ALA A 45 9.14 11.33 -12.10
CA ALA A 45 9.54 12.52 -12.86
C ALA A 45 8.47 13.63 -12.78
N THR A 46 7.20 13.26 -12.72
CA THR A 46 6.12 14.22 -12.51
C THR A 46 6.18 14.80 -11.10
N LEU A 47 6.35 13.97 -10.06
CA LEU A 47 6.48 14.46 -8.68
C LEU A 47 7.68 15.41 -8.54
N GLN A 48 8.83 15.08 -9.11
CA GLN A 48 10.01 15.95 -9.08
C GLN A 48 9.73 17.31 -9.75
N ARG A 49 9.07 17.30 -10.91
CA ARG A 49 8.72 18.54 -11.62
C ARG A 49 7.79 19.43 -10.81
N GLU A 50 6.77 18.86 -10.17
CA GLU A 50 5.85 19.62 -9.34
C GLU A 50 6.55 20.13 -8.06
N LEU A 51 7.42 19.34 -7.42
CA LEU A 51 8.25 19.77 -6.30
C LEU A 51 9.15 20.97 -6.63
N TYR A 52 9.78 20.99 -7.80
CA TYR A 52 10.65 22.11 -8.21
C TYR A 52 9.90 23.43 -8.47
N ARG A 53 8.58 23.39 -8.61
CA ARG A 53 7.73 24.56 -8.91
C ARG A 53 6.96 25.08 -7.70
N CYS A 54 6.76 24.24 -6.70
CA CYS A 54 5.88 24.58 -5.61
C CYS A 54 6.55 25.49 -4.58
N ASP A 55 5.72 26.27 -3.88
CA ASP A 55 6.07 27.06 -2.69
C ASP A 55 5.96 26.23 -1.41
N SER A 56 5.10 25.22 -1.42
CA SER A 56 4.94 24.23 -0.36
C SER A 56 4.29 22.96 -0.89
N PHE A 57 4.41 21.86 -0.11
CA PHE A 57 3.79 20.58 -0.50
C PHE A 57 3.22 19.80 0.69
N LYS A 58 2.20 19.00 0.42
CA LYS A 58 1.59 18.06 1.37
C LYS A 58 1.47 16.68 0.72
N PHE A 59 2.03 15.65 1.35
CA PHE A 59 1.93 14.27 0.89
C PHE A 59 1.17 13.43 1.90
N SER A 60 0.14 12.71 1.44
CA SER A 60 -0.59 11.71 2.20
C SER A 60 -0.43 10.37 1.50
N VAL A 61 0.43 9.49 2.02
CA VAL A 61 0.76 8.21 1.38
C VAL A 61 0.77 7.08 2.38
N ALA A 62 0.09 5.99 2.05
CA ALA A 62 -0.04 4.86 2.96
C ALA A 62 1.32 4.18 3.25
N PHE A 63 2.23 4.15 2.25
CA PHE A 63 3.50 3.43 2.36
C PHE A 63 4.67 4.25 1.85
N ILE A 64 5.79 4.22 2.59
CA ILE A 64 7.07 4.81 2.18
C ILE A 64 8.15 3.75 2.35
N THR A 65 8.88 3.45 1.27
CA THR A 65 10.04 2.56 1.30
C THR A 65 11.34 3.32 1.11
N ASP A 66 12.45 2.76 1.59
CA ASP A 66 13.78 3.35 1.43
C ASP A 66 14.13 3.59 -0.04
N SER A 67 13.89 2.60 -0.89
CA SER A 67 14.09 2.71 -2.34
C SER A 67 13.13 3.68 -3.02
N GLY A 68 11.94 3.92 -2.45
CA GLY A 68 10.98 4.89 -2.98
C GLY A 68 11.39 6.33 -2.73
N ILE A 69 11.81 6.63 -1.49
CA ILE A 69 12.23 7.99 -1.14
C ILE A 69 13.61 8.37 -1.71
N GLU A 70 14.48 7.39 -1.92
CA GLU A 70 15.82 7.59 -2.49
C GLU A 70 15.79 8.43 -3.78
N GLY A 71 14.84 8.13 -4.67
CA GLY A 71 14.67 8.86 -5.92
C GLY A 71 14.23 10.31 -5.77
N LEU A 72 13.68 10.71 -4.61
CA LEU A 72 13.22 12.07 -4.32
C LEU A 72 14.16 12.83 -3.38
N LEU A 73 15.09 12.15 -2.70
CA LEU A 73 15.94 12.78 -1.66
C LEU A 73 16.75 13.95 -2.18
N GLY A 74 17.28 13.85 -3.41
CA GLY A 74 18.00 14.98 -4.03
C GLY A 74 17.11 16.21 -4.15
N THR A 75 15.93 16.04 -4.74
CA THR A 75 14.93 17.10 -4.89
C THR A 75 14.51 17.69 -3.53
N LEU A 76 14.23 16.84 -2.53
CA LEU A 76 13.83 17.30 -1.21
C LEU A 76 14.93 18.09 -0.49
N LYS A 77 16.20 17.73 -0.66
CA LYS A 77 17.35 18.52 -0.16
C LYS A 77 17.49 19.86 -0.87
N ASP A 78 17.24 19.91 -2.17
CA ASP A 78 17.25 21.19 -2.91
C ASP A 78 16.13 22.11 -2.37
N LEU A 79 14.96 21.56 -2.03
CA LEU A 79 13.87 22.30 -1.42
C LEU A 79 14.23 22.78 0.01
N GLU A 80 14.93 21.96 0.78
CA GLU A 80 15.45 22.38 2.10
C GLU A 80 16.35 23.60 1.97
N GLN A 81 17.29 23.59 1.02
CA GLN A 81 18.19 24.74 0.76
C GLN A 81 17.42 26.00 0.35
N LYS A 82 16.29 25.83 -0.33
CA LYS A 82 15.40 26.94 -0.73
C LYS A 82 14.43 27.37 0.37
N GLY A 83 14.38 26.67 1.50
CA GLY A 83 13.45 26.95 2.60
C GLY A 83 11.99 26.57 2.31
N ILE A 84 11.72 25.80 1.26
CA ILE A 84 10.37 25.35 0.88
C ILE A 84 9.89 24.30 1.87
N LYS A 85 8.73 24.53 2.47
CA LYS A 85 8.17 23.70 3.53
C LYS A 85 7.35 22.54 2.97
N GLY A 86 7.42 21.39 3.63
CA GLY A 86 6.65 20.21 3.30
C GLY A 86 6.03 19.54 4.51
N GLN A 87 4.87 18.91 4.30
CA GLN A 87 4.22 18.05 5.27
C GLN A 87 4.06 16.65 4.67
N ILE A 88 4.51 15.63 5.38
CA ILE A 88 4.37 14.24 4.95
C ILE A 88 3.64 13.46 6.03
N LEU A 89 2.49 12.91 5.66
CA LEU A 89 1.69 11.99 6.46
C LEU A 89 1.76 10.59 5.83
N THR A 90 2.21 9.61 6.61
CA THR A 90 2.21 8.20 6.22
C THR A 90 1.55 7.36 7.31
N SER A 91 1.46 6.05 7.14
CA SER A 91 0.83 5.19 8.14
C SER A 91 1.70 4.00 8.55
N ASP A 92 1.35 3.43 9.71
CA ASP A 92 1.87 2.15 10.19
C ASP A 92 1.12 0.93 9.63
N TYR A 93 0.22 1.14 8.66
CA TYR A 93 -0.64 0.10 8.11
C TYR A 93 0.16 -1.08 7.58
N LEU A 94 -0.14 -2.27 8.13
CA LEU A 94 0.53 -3.54 7.82
C LEU A 94 2.06 -3.53 7.96
N CYS A 95 2.66 -2.50 8.55
CA CYS A 95 4.12 -2.31 8.66
C CYS A 95 4.82 -2.31 7.29
N PHE A 96 4.24 -1.65 6.28
CA PHE A 96 4.86 -1.52 4.97
C PHE A 96 5.74 -0.27 4.84
N THR A 97 5.53 0.73 5.68
CA THR A 97 6.42 1.90 5.76
C THR A 97 7.72 1.52 6.45
N GLU A 98 8.85 1.80 5.83
CA GLU A 98 10.16 1.43 6.36
C GLU A 98 10.71 2.51 7.31
N PRO A 99 11.04 2.19 8.58
CA PRO A 99 11.64 3.15 9.51
C PRO A 99 12.87 3.87 8.98
N LYS A 100 13.69 3.17 8.17
CA LYS A 100 14.86 3.74 7.53
C LYS A 100 14.52 4.86 6.55
N ALA A 101 13.44 4.70 5.78
CA ALA A 101 12.94 5.75 4.89
C ALA A 101 12.49 6.99 5.67
N LEU A 102 11.75 6.77 6.75
CA LEU A 102 11.29 7.85 7.62
C LEU A 102 12.45 8.60 8.28
N ALA A 103 13.51 7.88 8.70
CA ALA A 103 14.70 8.49 9.25
C ALA A 103 15.41 9.41 8.25
N LYS A 104 15.44 9.08 6.96
CA LYS A 104 16.00 9.94 5.90
C LYS A 104 15.16 11.22 5.71
N ILE A 105 13.84 11.12 5.76
CA ILE A 105 12.93 12.26 5.64
C ILE A 105 13.08 13.17 6.88
N ALA A 106 13.11 12.59 8.08
CA ALA A 106 13.21 13.32 9.34
C ALA A 106 14.53 14.11 9.53
N GLN A 107 15.56 13.83 8.72
CA GLN A 107 16.80 14.60 8.67
C GLN A 107 16.64 15.94 7.94
N LEU A 108 15.56 16.11 7.17
CA LEU A 108 15.30 17.35 6.42
C LEU A 108 14.53 18.33 7.30
N SER A 109 15.14 19.47 7.58
CA SER A 109 14.61 20.48 8.52
C SER A 109 13.38 21.24 8.02
N ASN A 110 13.10 21.15 6.71
CA ASN A 110 11.97 21.78 6.05
C ASN A 110 10.73 20.88 5.98
N ILE A 111 10.80 19.63 6.46
CA ILE A 111 9.71 18.67 6.35
C ILE A 111 9.16 18.29 7.73
N ASP A 112 7.88 18.56 7.92
CA ASP A 112 7.11 18.04 9.03
C ASP A 112 6.64 16.62 8.70
N LEU A 113 6.97 15.65 9.56
CA LEU A 113 6.67 14.23 9.34
C LEU A 113 5.79 13.67 10.46
N LYS A 114 4.64 13.12 10.09
CA LYS A 114 3.74 12.42 11.00
C LYS A 114 3.44 11.00 10.51
N ILE A 115 3.13 10.12 11.46
CA ILE A 115 2.70 8.74 11.23
C ILE A 115 1.27 8.57 11.76
N TYR A 116 0.34 8.21 10.89
CA TYR A 116 -1.02 7.86 11.26
C TYR A 116 -1.03 6.43 11.83
N ARG A 117 -1.39 6.31 13.11
CA ARG A 117 -1.39 5.06 13.86
C ARG A 117 -2.73 4.35 13.68
N THR A 118 -2.78 3.38 12.78
CA THR A 118 -4.02 2.67 12.38
C THR A 118 -4.62 1.78 13.47
N GLN A 119 -3.90 1.57 14.57
CA GLN A 119 -4.37 0.81 15.74
C GLN A 119 -4.76 1.71 16.93
N SER A 120 -4.73 3.04 16.78
CA SER A 120 -5.19 3.96 17.81
C SER A 120 -6.70 3.94 17.95
N ASP A 121 -7.22 4.22 19.15
CA ASP A 121 -8.65 4.32 19.39
C ASP A 121 -9.27 5.40 18.50
N GLY A 122 -10.36 5.04 17.80
CA GLY A 122 -11.03 5.93 16.85
C GLY A 122 -10.28 6.15 15.53
N ALA A 123 -9.19 5.43 15.26
CA ALA A 123 -8.50 5.51 13.98
C ALA A 123 -9.33 4.83 12.88
N GLU A 124 -9.45 5.52 11.75
CA GLU A 124 -10.02 4.97 10.54
C GLU A 124 -8.95 4.27 9.68
N GLY A 125 -9.38 3.55 8.63
CA GLY A 125 -8.46 2.93 7.69
C GLY A 125 -7.68 3.99 6.89
N PHE A 126 -6.35 3.97 6.91
CA PHE A 126 -5.49 4.89 6.15
C PHE A 126 -4.90 4.20 4.92
N HIS A 127 -5.35 4.61 3.73
CA HIS A 127 -4.84 4.05 2.46
C HIS A 127 -4.77 5.10 1.33
N THR A 128 -4.61 6.38 1.70
CA THR A 128 -4.53 7.51 0.75
C THR A 128 -3.22 7.51 -0.04
N LYS A 129 -3.24 8.08 -1.24
CA LYS A 129 -2.09 8.40 -2.06
C LYS A 129 -2.40 9.71 -2.77
N GLY A 130 -2.09 10.78 -2.07
CA GLY A 130 -2.32 12.15 -2.50
C GLY A 130 -1.04 12.98 -2.38
N TYR A 131 -0.79 13.79 -3.40
CA TYR A 131 0.34 14.70 -3.48
C TYR A 131 -0.22 16.06 -3.85
N ILE A 132 -0.07 17.03 -2.98
CA ILE A 132 -0.60 18.39 -3.10
C ILE A 132 0.60 19.34 -3.15
N PHE A 133 0.65 20.15 -4.19
CA PHE A 133 1.69 21.16 -4.39
C PHE A 133 1.00 22.50 -4.49
N SER A 134 1.42 23.47 -3.66
CA SER A 134 0.96 24.85 -3.72
C SER A 134 1.92 25.66 -4.59
N ASP A 135 1.40 26.44 -5.50
CA ASP A 135 2.14 27.33 -6.41
C ASP A 135 1.34 28.64 -6.50
N GLU A 136 1.71 29.64 -5.69
CA GLU A 136 0.98 30.89 -5.50
C GLU A 136 -0.51 30.64 -5.18
N GLU A 137 -1.42 30.97 -6.08
CA GLU A 137 -2.88 30.87 -5.89
C GLU A 137 -3.50 29.61 -6.53
N VAL A 138 -2.64 28.66 -6.96
CA VAL A 138 -3.11 27.41 -7.55
C VAL A 138 -2.54 26.19 -6.80
N TYR A 139 -3.31 25.12 -6.83
CA TYR A 139 -2.87 23.81 -6.40
C TYR A 139 -2.68 22.88 -7.59
N HIS A 140 -1.57 22.17 -7.60
CA HIS A 140 -1.36 21.01 -8.45
C HIS A 140 -1.58 19.76 -7.59
N ILE A 141 -2.64 19.02 -7.84
CA ILE A 141 -3.05 17.89 -7.01
C ILE A 141 -2.95 16.59 -7.81
N ILE A 142 -2.21 15.62 -7.27
CA ILE A 142 -2.08 14.28 -7.86
C ILE A 142 -2.70 13.29 -6.90
N ILE A 143 -3.73 12.57 -7.33
CA ILE A 143 -4.40 11.52 -6.56
C ILE A 143 -4.45 10.24 -7.39
N GLY A 144 -4.17 9.10 -6.75
CA GLY A 144 -4.24 7.83 -7.46
C GLY A 144 -3.82 6.61 -6.65
N SER A 145 -3.11 5.71 -7.31
CA SER A 145 -2.70 4.44 -6.71
C SER A 145 -1.25 4.40 -6.23
N ALA A 146 -0.40 5.37 -6.63
CA ALA A 146 1.02 5.34 -6.38
C ALA A 146 1.39 5.73 -4.94
N ASN A 147 2.01 4.81 -4.21
CA ASN A 147 2.70 5.07 -2.94
C ASN A 147 4.15 5.54 -3.19
N LEU A 148 4.85 6.03 -2.16
CA LEU A 148 6.28 6.35 -2.21
C LEU A 148 7.13 5.06 -2.14
N THR A 149 7.00 4.22 -3.16
CA THR A 149 7.79 3.01 -3.35
C THR A 149 8.41 3.01 -4.75
N GLN A 150 9.61 2.43 -4.89
CA GLN A 150 10.30 2.40 -6.19
C GLN A 150 9.43 1.82 -7.31
N TYR A 151 8.71 0.73 -7.01
CA TYR A 151 7.88 0.07 -8.00
C TYR A 151 6.70 0.94 -8.42
N ALA A 152 6.00 1.58 -7.49
CA ALA A 152 4.88 2.47 -7.80
C ALA A 152 5.35 3.72 -8.56
N LEU A 153 6.49 4.28 -8.19
CA LEU A 153 6.99 5.52 -8.80
C LEU A 153 7.65 5.33 -10.18
N SER A 154 8.07 4.10 -10.54
CA SER A 154 8.92 3.92 -11.72
C SER A 154 8.65 2.69 -12.58
N VAL A 155 7.91 1.69 -12.09
CA VAL A 155 7.81 0.35 -12.72
C VAL A 155 6.37 -0.10 -12.93
N ASN A 156 5.57 -0.14 -11.84
CA ASN A 156 4.20 -0.65 -11.89
C ASN A 156 3.31 0.22 -12.78
N LYS A 157 2.26 -0.40 -13.33
CA LYS A 157 1.17 0.35 -13.94
C LYS A 157 0.36 1.00 -12.82
N GLU A 158 0.52 2.30 -12.68
CA GLU A 158 -0.20 3.12 -11.71
C GLU A 158 -1.09 4.11 -12.46
N TRP A 159 -2.28 4.34 -11.94
CA TRP A 159 -3.16 5.37 -12.45
C TRP A 159 -3.28 6.49 -11.43
N ASN A 160 -2.75 7.64 -11.78
CA ASN A 160 -2.87 8.84 -10.97
C ASN A 160 -3.37 9.97 -11.83
N THR A 161 -4.30 10.76 -11.32
CA THR A 161 -4.83 11.94 -12.01
C THR A 161 -4.18 13.18 -11.42
N LYS A 162 -3.56 14.03 -12.26
CA LYS A 162 -3.15 15.38 -11.88
C LYS A 162 -4.24 16.36 -12.30
N VAL A 163 -4.64 17.22 -11.37
CA VAL A 163 -5.56 18.33 -11.61
C VAL A 163 -4.90 19.60 -11.13
N VAL A 164 -5.05 20.66 -11.91
CA VAL A 164 -4.67 22.03 -11.51
C VAL A 164 -5.95 22.78 -11.19
N THR A 165 -6.00 23.44 -10.04
CA THR A 165 -7.16 24.17 -9.56
C THR A 165 -6.74 25.38 -8.75
N THR A 166 -7.60 26.38 -8.64
CA THR A 166 -7.36 27.54 -7.76
C THR A 166 -7.57 27.16 -6.30
N THR A 167 -7.01 27.94 -5.39
CA THR A 167 -7.20 27.77 -3.93
C THR A 167 -8.66 27.86 -3.50
N GLU A 168 -9.49 28.60 -4.27
CA GLU A 168 -10.94 28.76 -4.00
C GLU A 168 -11.79 27.63 -4.59
N GLY A 169 -11.21 26.78 -5.44
CA GLY A 169 -11.91 25.68 -6.08
C GLY A 169 -12.43 24.65 -5.06
N ALA A 170 -13.69 24.25 -5.14
CA ALA A 170 -14.28 23.27 -4.21
C ALA A 170 -13.49 21.96 -4.14
N TYR A 171 -12.92 21.50 -5.25
CA TYR A 171 -12.07 20.32 -5.29
C TYR A 171 -10.81 20.49 -4.44
N ALA A 172 -10.13 21.65 -4.54
CA ALA A 172 -8.93 21.93 -3.75
C ALA A 172 -9.29 22.03 -2.27
N GLN A 173 -10.33 22.78 -1.93
CA GLN A 173 -10.77 22.94 -0.55
C GLN A 173 -11.10 21.61 0.11
N THR A 174 -11.79 20.71 -0.59
CA THR A 174 -12.11 19.37 -0.08
C THR A 174 -10.83 18.55 0.16
N ILE A 175 -9.93 18.47 -0.82
CA ILE A 175 -8.72 17.63 -0.69
C ILE A 175 -7.74 18.17 0.36
N VAL A 176 -7.56 19.48 0.42
CA VAL A 176 -6.70 20.11 1.42
C VAL A 176 -7.33 19.98 2.81
N GLY A 177 -8.66 20.15 2.93
CA GLY A 177 -9.41 19.95 4.16
C GLY A 177 -9.27 18.52 4.69
N GLU A 178 -9.48 17.50 3.86
CA GLU A 178 -9.27 16.08 4.20
C GLU A 178 -7.85 15.80 4.67
N PHE A 179 -6.83 16.38 3.98
CA PHE A 179 -5.46 16.25 4.45
C PHE A 179 -5.29 16.86 5.83
N ASP A 180 -5.79 18.07 6.06
CA ASP A 180 -5.64 18.79 7.31
C ASP A 180 -6.41 18.12 8.47
N GLU A 181 -7.57 17.52 8.20
CA GLU A 181 -8.29 16.68 9.16
C GLU A 181 -7.47 15.44 9.55
N MET A 182 -6.95 14.70 8.58
CA MET A 182 -6.09 13.55 8.85
C MET A 182 -4.81 13.98 9.59
N TRP A 183 -4.20 15.10 9.18
CA TRP A 183 -2.99 15.63 9.80
C TRP A 183 -3.17 15.99 11.27
N ASN A 184 -4.34 16.59 11.62
CA ASN A 184 -4.69 17.02 12.97
C ASN A 184 -5.39 15.93 13.79
N SER A 185 -5.66 14.76 13.21
CA SER A 185 -6.25 13.63 13.92
C SER A 185 -5.39 13.22 15.14
N PRO A 186 -6.00 12.83 16.26
CA PRO A 186 -5.27 12.25 17.40
C PRO A 186 -4.46 10.99 17.01
N ALA A 187 -4.85 10.30 15.95
CA ALA A 187 -4.11 9.15 15.42
C ALA A 187 -2.82 9.55 14.70
N SER A 188 -2.66 10.81 14.26
CA SER A 188 -1.49 11.33 13.56
C SER A 188 -0.45 11.85 14.53
N GLN A 189 0.51 11.00 14.87
CA GLN A 189 1.58 11.30 15.82
C GLN A 189 2.82 11.84 15.09
N TRP A 190 3.53 12.76 15.73
CA TRP A 190 4.81 13.21 15.22
C TRP A 190 5.81 12.06 15.15
N TYR A 191 6.59 12.01 14.07
CA TYR A 191 7.64 11.00 13.88
C TYR A 191 8.49 10.78 15.12
N LYS A 192 9.01 11.88 15.73
CA LYS A 192 9.89 11.85 16.91
C LYS A 192 9.25 11.20 18.14
N ASP A 193 7.92 11.26 18.26
CA ASP A 193 7.20 10.79 19.44
C ASP A 193 6.80 9.29 19.33
N CYS A 194 6.80 8.72 18.12
CA CYS A 194 6.30 7.35 17.89
C CYS A 194 7.25 6.42 17.15
N ILE A 195 8.38 6.90 16.65
CA ILE A 195 9.26 6.10 15.77
C ILE A 195 9.88 4.91 16.48
N ASP A 196 10.26 5.04 17.75
CA ASP A 196 10.88 3.95 18.49
C ASP A 196 9.91 2.77 18.69
N ASP A 197 8.66 3.07 19.03
CA ASP A 197 7.61 2.05 19.17
C ASP A 197 7.24 1.44 17.83
N TYR A 198 7.10 2.26 16.80
CA TYR A 198 6.84 1.77 15.46
C TYR A 198 7.96 0.86 14.95
N THR A 199 9.22 1.23 15.18
CA THR A 199 10.38 0.41 14.77
C THR A 199 10.37 -0.95 15.45
N LYS A 200 10.06 -1.03 16.75
CA LYS A 200 9.93 -2.32 17.46
C LYS A 200 8.84 -3.21 16.82
N ILE A 201 7.67 -2.62 16.54
CA ILE A 201 6.56 -3.34 15.90
C ILE A 201 6.96 -3.82 14.49
N TYR A 202 7.57 -2.95 13.69
CA TYR A 202 8.05 -3.25 12.35
C TYR A 202 9.06 -4.41 12.36
N GLU A 203 10.08 -4.36 13.22
CA GLU A 203 11.09 -5.42 13.33
C GLU A 203 10.50 -6.74 13.80
N ALA A 204 9.62 -6.72 14.80
CA ALA A 204 8.91 -7.91 15.27
C ALA A 204 8.11 -8.55 14.12
N LYS A 205 7.38 -7.74 13.35
CA LYS A 205 6.63 -8.20 12.18
C LYS A 205 7.53 -8.78 11.10
N LYS A 206 8.66 -8.12 10.82
CA LYS A 206 9.64 -8.58 9.83
C LYS A 206 10.28 -9.92 10.24
N LYS A 207 10.67 -10.06 11.51
CA LYS A 207 11.18 -11.34 12.06
C LYS A 207 10.12 -12.45 11.95
N GLN A 208 8.87 -12.17 12.28
CA GLN A 208 7.77 -13.13 12.16
C GLN A 208 7.60 -13.60 10.71
N LEU A 209 7.61 -12.67 9.74
CA LEU A 209 7.49 -13.00 8.31
C LEU A 209 8.69 -13.81 7.79
N GLN A 210 9.91 -13.48 8.24
CA GLN A 210 11.11 -14.25 7.90
C GLN A 210 11.04 -15.68 8.45
N PHE A 211 10.67 -15.83 9.71
CA PHE A 211 10.48 -17.15 10.33
C PHE A 211 9.44 -17.98 9.58
N GLN A 212 8.30 -17.40 9.21
CA GLN A 212 7.28 -18.07 8.42
C GLN A 212 7.80 -18.53 7.05
N LYS A 213 8.58 -17.66 6.35
CA LYS A 213 9.20 -18.02 5.06
C LYS A 213 10.20 -19.17 5.21
N GLN A 214 11.02 -19.16 6.25
CA GLN A 214 11.96 -20.23 6.53
C GLN A 214 11.24 -21.56 6.81
N GLN A 215 10.21 -21.56 7.64
CA GLN A 215 9.40 -22.75 7.92
C GLN A 215 8.78 -23.32 6.64
N THR A 216 8.24 -22.46 5.80
CA THR A 216 7.66 -22.88 4.50
C THR A 216 8.73 -23.45 3.57
N ALA A 217 9.92 -22.85 3.53
CA ALA A 217 11.05 -23.34 2.71
C ALA A 217 11.56 -24.71 3.19
N ILE A 218 11.74 -24.89 4.51
CA ILE A 218 12.12 -26.18 5.10
C ILE A 218 11.06 -27.24 4.77
N GLN A 219 9.80 -26.94 4.95
CA GLN A 219 8.71 -27.87 4.65
C GLN A 219 8.68 -28.26 3.17
N ASN A 220 8.88 -27.30 2.25
CA ASN A 220 8.96 -27.57 0.82
C ASN A 220 10.20 -28.43 0.46
N ALA A 221 11.34 -28.18 1.09
CA ALA A 221 12.56 -28.99 0.89
C ALA A 221 12.39 -30.44 1.36
N LEU A 222 11.75 -30.66 2.52
CA LEU A 222 11.44 -32.00 3.02
C LEU A 222 10.50 -32.75 2.07
N ILE A 223 9.50 -32.06 1.51
CA ILE A 223 8.59 -32.63 0.51
C ILE A 223 9.33 -33.03 -0.77
N ALA A 224 10.26 -32.19 -1.24
CA ALA A 224 11.07 -32.45 -2.43
C ALA A 224 12.00 -33.68 -2.27
N GLN A 225 12.37 -34.01 -1.04
CA GLN A 225 13.19 -35.19 -0.69
C GLN A 225 12.35 -36.49 -0.49
N GLY A 226 11.04 -36.47 -0.82
CA GLY A 226 10.18 -37.64 -0.69
C GLY A 226 9.73 -37.97 0.73
N ALA A 227 9.93 -37.05 1.70
CA ALA A 227 9.44 -37.23 3.06
C ALA A 227 7.90 -37.23 3.08
N THR A 228 7.31 -38.19 3.74
CA THR A 228 5.87 -38.25 3.97
C THR A 228 5.43 -37.06 4.81
N LEU A 229 4.53 -36.24 4.28
CA LEU A 229 3.96 -35.10 4.98
C LEU A 229 3.25 -35.57 6.25
N LYS A 230 3.74 -35.11 7.41
CA LYS A 230 3.07 -35.35 8.70
C LYS A 230 2.47 -34.05 9.22
N PRO A 231 1.23 -34.10 9.76
CA PRO A 231 0.65 -32.92 10.37
C PRO A 231 1.42 -32.51 11.61
N ASN A 232 1.57 -31.17 11.81
CA ASN A 232 2.16 -30.60 13.02
C ASN A 232 1.15 -30.62 14.19
N THR A 233 1.60 -30.29 15.42
CA THR A 233 0.77 -30.34 16.63
C THR A 233 -0.54 -29.54 16.50
N MET A 234 -0.50 -28.33 15.91
CA MET A 234 -1.69 -27.51 15.70
C MET A 234 -2.65 -28.16 14.69
N GLN A 235 -2.12 -28.73 13.63
CA GLN A 235 -2.91 -29.41 12.59
C GLN A 235 -3.54 -30.68 13.14
N VAL A 236 -2.84 -31.45 14.01
CA VAL A 236 -3.39 -32.62 14.69
C VAL A 236 -4.57 -32.20 15.59
N ALA A 237 -4.38 -31.16 16.44
CA ALA A 237 -5.45 -30.67 17.32
C ALA A 237 -6.67 -30.19 16.51
N PHE A 238 -6.47 -29.53 15.39
CA PHE A 238 -7.56 -29.14 14.48
C PHE A 238 -8.26 -30.35 13.88
N MET A 239 -7.52 -31.34 13.40
CA MET A 239 -8.07 -32.58 12.82
C MET A 239 -8.94 -33.33 13.85
N ASP A 240 -8.49 -33.42 15.09
CA ASP A 240 -9.24 -34.08 16.18
C ASP A 240 -10.53 -33.31 16.50
N SER A 241 -10.43 -32.00 16.63
CA SER A 241 -11.59 -31.13 16.87
C SER A 241 -12.62 -31.23 15.74
N LEU A 242 -12.17 -31.16 14.49
CA LEU A 242 -13.02 -31.27 13.30
C LEU A 242 -13.73 -32.64 13.23
N TYR A 243 -12.99 -33.71 13.51
CA TYR A 243 -13.52 -35.06 13.51
C TYR A 243 -14.59 -35.27 14.60
N ASN A 244 -14.36 -34.73 15.81
CA ASN A 244 -15.32 -34.77 16.92
C ASN A 244 -16.59 -33.99 16.60
N LEU A 245 -16.47 -32.79 15.99
CA LEU A 245 -17.63 -32.03 15.52
C LEU A 245 -18.43 -32.80 14.47
N PHE A 246 -17.75 -33.43 13.52
CA PHE A 246 -18.40 -34.27 12.51
C PHE A 246 -19.15 -35.45 13.14
N LYS A 247 -18.56 -36.16 14.11
CA LYS A 247 -19.23 -37.25 14.83
C LYS A 247 -20.46 -36.77 15.62
N ALA A 248 -20.41 -35.53 16.14
CA ALA A 248 -21.53 -34.90 16.84
C ALA A 248 -22.59 -34.30 15.88
N ASP A 249 -22.55 -34.66 14.58
CA ASP A 249 -23.43 -34.16 13.52
C ASP A 249 -23.45 -32.63 13.37
N LYS A 250 -22.39 -31.94 13.75
CA LYS A 250 -22.26 -30.50 13.52
C LYS A 250 -21.93 -30.23 12.04
N LYS A 251 -22.72 -29.33 11.44
CA LYS A 251 -22.60 -29.00 10.00
C LYS A 251 -21.64 -27.86 9.70
N LYS A 252 -21.13 -27.18 10.71
CA LYS A 252 -20.24 -26.01 10.56
C LYS A 252 -19.10 -26.06 11.57
N ALA A 253 -17.91 -25.68 11.11
CA ALA A 253 -16.72 -25.48 11.94
C ALA A 253 -15.97 -24.23 11.51
N LEU A 254 -15.33 -23.54 12.43
CA LEU A 254 -14.49 -22.37 12.17
C LEU A 254 -13.08 -22.61 12.71
N LEU A 255 -12.06 -22.44 11.83
CA LEU A 255 -10.66 -22.46 12.22
C LEU A 255 -10.11 -21.03 12.22
N ILE A 256 -9.79 -20.51 13.40
CA ILE A 256 -9.08 -19.23 13.56
C ILE A 256 -7.61 -19.54 13.85
N SER A 257 -6.72 -19.05 12.99
CA SER A 257 -5.29 -19.28 13.11
C SER A 257 -4.50 -18.16 12.44
N ALA A 258 -3.32 -17.82 12.96
CA ALA A 258 -2.45 -16.79 12.39
C ALA A 258 -2.05 -17.09 10.93
N THR A 259 -1.63 -16.07 10.20
CA THR A 259 -1.12 -16.25 8.84
C THR A 259 0.18 -17.06 8.88
N GLY A 260 0.38 -17.99 7.91
CA GLY A 260 1.60 -18.81 7.82
C GLY A 260 1.64 -20.05 8.71
N THR A 261 0.62 -20.33 9.53
CA THR A 261 0.57 -21.52 10.40
C THR A 261 0.22 -22.83 9.67
N GLY A 262 0.04 -22.77 8.35
CA GLY A 262 -0.31 -23.95 7.54
C GLY A 262 -1.79 -24.31 7.54
N LYS A 263 -2.69 -23.31 7.60
CA LYS A 263 -4.16 -23.50 7.54
C LYS A 263 -4.62 -24.37 6.36
N THR A 264 -4.00 -24.17 5.19
CA THR A 264 -4.32 -24.95 3.98
C THR A 264 -3.94 -26.42 4.14
N TYR A 265 -2.80 -26.70 4.78
CA TYR A 265 -2.42 -28.07 5.15
C TYR A 265 -3.36 -28.65 6.20
N ALA A 266 -3.73 -27.88 7.23
CA ALA A 266 -4.69 -28.32 8.24
C ALA A 266 -6.03 -28.73 7.60
N SER A 267 -6.53 -27.92 6.65
CA SER A 267 -7.76 -28.25 5.92
C SER A 267 -7.59 -29.52 5.06
N ALA A 268 -6.47 -29.66 4.35
CA ALA A 268 -6.20 -30.85 3.51
C ALA A 268 -6.10 -32.13 4.36
N PHE A 269 -5.37 -32.12 5.48
CA PHE A 269 -5.30 -33.25 6.41
C PHE A 269 -6.65 -33.56 7.06
N GLY A 270 -7.41 -32.53 7.48
CA GLY A 270 -8.76 -32.71 8.03
C GLY A 270 -9.70 -33.40 7.05
N ILE A 271 -9.70 -32.98 5.79
CA ILE A 271 -10.50 -33.56 4.72
C ILE A 271 -10.00 -34.98 4.37
N GLN A 272 -8.69 -35.21 4.37
CA GLN A 272 -8.13 -36.55 4.17
C GLN A 272 -8.64 -37.55 5.23
N ARG A 273 -8.77 -37.10 6.49
CA ARG A 273 -9.32 -37.88 7.59
C ARG A 273 -10.82 -38.13 7.49
N LEU A 274 -11.59 -37.09 7.08
CA LEU A 274 -13.05 -37.19 6.93
C LEU A 274 -13.50 -37.96 5.70
N ARG A 275 -12.68 -38.06 4.65
CA ARG A 275 -12.91 -38.74 3.39
C ARG A 275 -14.26 -38.41 2.71
N PRO A 276 -14.62 -37.11 2.52
CA PRO A 276 -15.86 -36.76 1.86
C PRO A 276 -15.82 -37.18 0.37
N LYS A 277 -17.01 -37.44 -0.20
CA LYS A 277 -17.15 -37.81 -1.63
C LYS A 277 -16.81 -36.63 -2.57
N ARG A 278 -17.08 -35.40 -2.15
CA ARG A 278 -16.85 -34.18 -2.94
C ARG A 278 -16.39 -33.05 -2.03
N ILE A 279 -15.52 -32.19 -2.55
CA ILE A 279 -14.96 -31.03 -1.85
C ILE A 279 -15.18 -29.82 -2.73
N LEU A 280 -15.69 -28.73 -2.15
CA LEU A 280 -15.73 -27.43 -2.78
C LEU A 280 -14.84 -26.49 -1.97
N PHE A 281 -13.80 -25.92 -2.62
CA PHE A 281 -12.87 -24.96 -2.04
C PHE A 281 -13.10 -23.58 -2.66
N ILE A 282 -13.47 -22.59 -1.82
CA ILE A 282 -13.81 -21.24 -2.28
C ILE A 282 -12.83 -20.24 -1.70
N VAL A 283 -12.24 -19.42 -2.55
CA VAL A 283 -11.32 -18.33 -2.17
C VAL A 283 -11.50 -17.13 -3.10
N HIS A 284 -11.13 -15.96 -2.65
CA HIS A 284 -11.31 -14.69 -3.38
C HIS A 284 -10.16 -14.36 -4.36
N ARG A 285 -9.06 -15.14 -4.38
CA ARG A 285 -7.88 -14.89 -5.25
C ARG A 285 -7.41 -16.18 -5.90
N GLU A 286 -7.18 -16.13 -7.21
CA GLU A 286 -6.69 -17.26 -8.02
C GLU A 286 -5.34 -17.81 -7.51
N GLN A 287 -4.43 -16.94 -7.09
CA GLN A 287 -3.13 -17.37 -6.54
C GLN A 287 -3.28 -18.24 -5.29
N ILE A 288 -4.24 -17.92 -4.40
CA ILE A 288 -4.53 -18.73 -3.21
C ILE A 288 -5.12 -20.06 -3.61
N LEU A 289 -5.98 -20.08 -4.65
CA LEU A 289 -6.55 -21.31 -5.18
C LEU A 289 -5.47 -22.25 -5.72
N LYS A 290 -4.56 -21.75 -6.55
CA LYS A 290 -3.42 -22.54 -7.10
C LYS A 290 -2.55 -23.11 -5.98
N GLN A 291 -2.18 -22.32 -4.99
CA GLN A 291 -1.43 -22.78 -3.83
C GLN A 291 -2.18 -23.84 -3.01
N ALA A 292 -3.49 -23.69 -2.84
CA ALA A 292 -4.31 -24.67 -2.17
C ALA A 292 -4.37 -25.99 -2.96
N MET A 293 -4.60 -25.95 -4.27
CA MET A 293 -4.58 -27.13 -5.14
C MET A 293 -3.26 -27.90 -5.03
N ASP A 294 -2.11 -27.20 -5.06
CA ASP A 294 -0.80 -27.83 -4.92
C ASP A 294 -0.63 -28.47 -3.54
N THR A 295 -1.13 -27.84 -2.49
CA THR A 295 -1.10 -28.38 -1.13
C THR A 295 -1.96 -29.65 -1.02
N TYR A 296 -3.16 -29.62 -1.59
CA TYR A 296 -4.05 -30.78 -1.60
C TYR A 296 -3.45 -31.94 -2.40
N LYS A 297 -2.87 -31.68 -3.59
CA LYS A 297 -2.15 -32.70 -4.36
C LYS A 297 -1.00 -33.34 -3.55
N LYS A 298 -0.24 -32.54 -2.81
CA LYS A 298 0.86 -33.04 -1.96
C LYS A 298 0.35 -33.92 -0.81
N VAL A 299 -0.78 -33.59 -0.18
CA VAL A 299 -1.35 -34.35 0.95
C VAL A 299 -2.07 -35.62 0.47
N PHE A 300 -2.77 -35.56 -0.65
CA PHE A 300 -3.54 -36.69 -1.16
C PHE A 300 -2.76 -37.63 -2.08
N GLY A 301 -1.57 -37.21 -2.56
CA GLY A 301 -0.82 -37.90 -3.62
C GLY A 301 -1.50 -37.74 -5.01
N ASN A 302 -0.78 -38.09 -6.08
CA ASN A 302 -1.22 -37.92 -7.46
C ASN A 302 -2.39 -38.86 -7.87
N ASN A 303 -2.93 -39.69 -6.99
CA ASN A 303 -3.86 -40.75 -7.30
C ASN A 303 -5.36 -40.43 -7.07
N ARG A 304 -5.73 -39.14 -6.94
CA ARG A 304 -7.18 -38.78 -6.92
C ARG A 304 -7.40 -37.60 -7.86
N ASN A 305 -7.98 -37.93 -9.03
CA ASN A 305 -8.67 -36.97 -9.90
C ASN A 305 -9.98 -36.53 -9.24
#